data_4a693da7067dc663dd8427941db84f4b
#
_entry.id   4a693da7067dc663dd8427941db84f4b
#
_cell.length_a   1.000
_cell.length_b   1.000
_cell.length_c   1.000
_cell.angle_alpha   90.00
_cell.angle_beta   90.00
_cell.angle_gamma   90.00
#
_symmetry.space_group_name_H-M   'P 1'
#
loop_
_entity.id
_entity.type
_entity.pdbx_description
1 polymer ?
#
loop_
_entity_poly.entity_id
_entity_poly.type
_entity_poly.pdbx_seq_one_letter_code
_entity_poly.pdbx_strand_id
1 'polypeptide(L)'
;MKCFLMGHRFAKRLAYHPPRFGETGLLTARSSAFHLQFNQIQTGVPSVSSLTATAPKADNVKLRESDLIRQDVTDIYAGIRNALTGTLAPLIPIAQYYFNEDGKAIRPVITMCLAKAINSHLDQKSPTVAENQRKVCQILEMIHVAGLYHDDVIDKAESRRNKPSINCIWGVKHSIFAGDFILGRAMSITADISDEEVSVLLNTMIDHIVIGEIMQLVNGETEEERFDHYIDKTFKKTASLLAHSCQSVALLSGGDSTLQTMAFKIGRDLGMAFQLVDDILDFSATSAQLGKAAAVDMSQGLANAPVLFAAQTFPQLNAMIARRFQEPGDVETAFRLILRSDGLQRTKDLATQYCDEAVTQLARLSPSPYQQFLFTITHKLLNRMK
;
A
#
# COMPACT_ATOMS: atom_id res chain seq x y z
N MET A 1 -37.80 -6.26 23.37
CA MET A 1 -38.35 -6.71 22.08
C MET A 1 -38.92 -5.51 21.29
N LYS A 2 -38.19 -4.39 21.16
CA LYS A 2 -38.58 -3.20 20.37
C LYS A 2 -37.43 -2.53 19.60
N CYS A 3 -36.25 -3.17 19.51
CA CYS A 3 -35.10 -2.69 18.72
C CYS A 3 -34.87 -3.40 17.40
N PHE A 4 -35.71 -4.36 17.01
CA PHE A 4 -35.45 -5.20 15.81
C PHE A 4 -36.25 -4.77 14.56
N LEU A 5 -37.01 -3.69 14.61
CA LEU A 5 -37.90 -3.23 13.51
C LEU A 5 -37.50 -1.89 12.87
N MET A 6 -36.34 -1.29 13.24
CA MET A 6 -35.85 -0.05 12.61
C MET A 6 -34.80 -0.26 11.50
N GLY A 7 -34.25 -1.45 11.32
CA GLY A 7 -33.20 -1.73 10.33
C GLY A 7 -33.66 -1.75 8.87
N HIS A 8 -34.94 -2.01 8.61
CA HIS A 8 -35.45 -2.24 7.24
C HIS A 8 -35.95 -0.99 6.49
N ARG A 9 -36.01 0.17 7.15
CA ARG A 9 -36.45 1.44 6.51
C ARG A 9 -35.29 2.41 6.19
N PHE A 10 -34.09 2.16 6.64
CA PHE A 10 -32.93 3.02 6.37
C PHE A 10 -32.19 2.67 5.07
N ALA A 11 -32.31 1.43 4.58
CA ALA A 11 -31.62 0.97 3.36
C ALA A 11 -32.20 1.53 2.03
N LYS A 12 -33.35 2.20 2.04
CA LYS A 12 -34.01 2.76 0.83
C LYS A 12 -33.88 4.27 0.65
N ARG A 13 -33.06 4.98 1.44
CA ARG A 13 -32.95 6.45 1.37
C ARG A 13 -31.53 7.00 1.13
N LEU A 14 -30.55 6.15 0.92
CA LEU A 14 -29.21 6.55 0.47
C LEU A 14 -28.98 6.15 -1.00
N ALA A 15 -29.84 6.66 -1.90
CA ALA A 15 -29.43 6.91 -3.26
C ALA A 15 -28.53 8.15 -3.20
N TYR A 16 -27.23 7.94 -2.92
CA TYR A 16 -26.20 8.95 -3.09
C TYR A 16 -26.10 9.24 -4.59
N HIS A 17 -26.60 10.40 -5.02
CA HIS A 17 -26.24 10.96 -6.30
C HIS A 17 -24.93 11.73 -6.08
N PRO A 18 -23.79 11.25 -6.62
CA PRO A 18 -22.55 12.01 -6.57
C PRO A 18 -22.75 13.31 -7.37
N PRO A 19 -22.22 14.46 -6.90
CA PRO A 19 -22.20 15.67 -7.71
C PRO A 19 -21.46 15.38 -9.01
N ARG A 20 -22.02 15.81 -10.14
CA ARG A 20 -21.37 15.76 -11.45
C ARG A 20 -20.20 16.77 -11.41
N PHE A 21 -19.04 16.32 -11.03
CA PHE A 21 -17.78 16.99 -11.39
C PHE A 21 -17.47 16.64 -12.83
N GLY A 22 -17.07 17.66 -13.59
CA GLY A 22 -16.83 17.58 -15.00
C GLY A 22 -15.88 16.43 -15.36
N GLU A 23 -16.16 15.79 -16.47
CA GLU A 23 -15.38 14.73 -17.08
C GLU A 23 -13.93 15.20 -17.33
N THR A 24 -13.04 14.98 -16.39
CA THR A 24 -11.65 14.81 -16.70
C THR A 24 -11.49 13.35 -17.12
N GLY A 25 -11.49 13.13 -18.43
CA GLY A 25 -11.34 11.82 -19.05
C GLY A 25 -9.96 11.23 -18.78
N LEU A 26 -9.86 10.44 -17.73
CA LEU A 26 -8.76 9.52 -17.49
C LEU A 26 -9.24 8.52 -16.41
N LEU A 27 -9.60 7.33 -16.84
CA LEU A 27 -9.78 6.07 -16.11
C LEU A 27 -11.09 5.33 -16.45
N THR A 28 -11.43 5.26 -17.76
CA THR A 28 -12.19 4.12 -18.27
C THR A 28 -11.41 3.49 -19.41
N ALA A 29 -10.22 3.00 -19.12
CA ALA A 29 -9.56 2.02 -19.96
C ALA A 29 -10.09 0.66 -19.52
N ARG A 30 -10.99 0.17 -20.33
CA ARG A 30 -11.70 -1.11 -20.24
C ARG A 30 -10.75 -2.26 -19.85
N SER A 31 -11.15 -3.05 -18.88
CA SER A 31 -10.60 -4.35 -18.45
C SER A 31 -10.20 -5.28 -19.62
N SER A 32 -10.88 -5.18 -20.77
CA SER A 32 -10.57 -5.97 -21.96
C SER A 32 -9.20 -5.69 -22.61
N ALA A 33 -8.50 -4.59 -22.27
CA ALA A 33 -7.17 -4.31 -22.77
C ALA A 33 -6.07 -5.06 -21.97
N PHE A 34 -6.34 -5.45 -20.73
CA PHE A 34 -5.37 -6.11 -19.87
C PHE A 34 -5.13 -7.58 -20.28
N HIS A 35 -6.17 -8.29 -20.75
CA HIS A 35 -6.04 -9.70 -21.19
C HIS A 35 -5.37 -9.85 -22.57
N LEU A 36 -5.45 -8.82 -23.43
CA LEU A 36 -4.83 -8.86 -24.76
C LEU A 36 -3.35 -8.44 -24.78
N GLN A 37 -2.86 -7.75 -23.76
CA GLN A 37 -1.44 -7.35 -23.67
C GLN A 37 -0.52 -8.45 -23.14
N PHE A 38 -1.06 -9.51 -22.54
CA PHE A 38 -0.25 -10.63 -22.04
C PHE A 38 0.50 -11.40 -23.13
N ASN A 39 0.10 -11.27 -24.42
CA ASN A 39 0.66 -12.05 -25.52
C ASN A 39 1.51 -11.25 -26.52
N GLN A 40 1.76 -9.95 -26.34
CA GLN A 40 2.43 -9.16 -27.39
C GLN A 40 3.51 -8.16 -26.94
N ILE A 41 4.17 -8.33 -25.79
CA ILE A 41 5.33 -7.47 -25.47
C ILE A 41 6.58 -8.36 -25.28
N GLN A 42 7.10 -8.88 -26.37
CA GLN A 42 8.52 -9.18 -26.55
C GLN A 42 9.10 -8.12 -27.47
N THR A 43 9.47 -6.95 -26.96
CA THR A 43 10.41 -6.05 -27.66
C THR A 43 11.01 -5.01 -26.71
N GLY A 44 12.27 -5.18 -26.32
CA GLY A 44 13.20 -4.07 -26.21
C GLY A 44 13.26 -3.25 -24.92
N VAL A 45 12.57 -3.61 -23.84
CA VAL A 45 12.72 -2.94 -22.54
C VAL A 45 13.77 -3.69 -21.71
N PRO A 46 14.83 -3.01 -21.20
CA PRO A 46 15.81 -3.68 -20.35
C PRO A 46 15.14 -4.13 -19.05
N SER A 47 15.23 -5.43 -18.74
CA SER A 47 14.74 -6.00 -17.47
C SER A 47 15.57 -5.48 -16.28
N VAL A 48 15.00 -5.54 -15.05
CA VAL A 48 15.73 -5.21 -13.82
C VAL A 48 17.10 -5.88 -13.76
N SER A 49 17.23 -7.09 -14.31
CA SER A 49 18.49 -7.83 -14.38
C SER A 49 19.53 -7.21 -15.33
N SER A 50 19.12 -6.47 -16.36
CA SER A 50 20.05 -5.86 -17.34
C SER A 50 20.55 -4.47 -16.91
N LEU A 51 19.81 -3.74 -16.09
CA LEU A 51 20.21 -2.44 -15.54
C LEU A 51 21.24 -2.56 -14.41
N THR A 52 21.33 -3.74 -13.77
CA THR A 52 22.34 -4.00 -12.72
C THR A 52 23.75 -4.21 -13.28
N ALA A 53 23.91 -4.43 -14.59
CA ALA A 53 25.23 -4.65 -15.21
C ALA A 53 26.08 -3.37 -15.32
N THR A 54 25.48 -2.17 -15.14
CA THR A 54 26.16 -0.88 -15.17
C THR A 54 26.29 -0.21 -13.80
N ALA A 55 25.82 -0.83 -12.71
CA ALA A 55 25.96 -0.32 -11.36
C ALA A 55 27.37 -0.62 -10.81
N PRO A 56 28.03 0.31 -10.11
CA PRO A 56 29.31 0.06 -9.46
C PRO A 56 29.17 -1.04 -8.41
N LYS A 57 30.19 -1.91 -8.30
CA LYS A 57 30.20 -3.12 -7.46
C LYS A 57 29.64 -2.88 -6.05
N ALA A 58 28.69 -3.72 -5.67
CA ALA A 58 27.76 -3.59 -4.55
C ALA A 58 28.36 -3.57 -3.12
N ASP A 59 29.63 -3.88 -2.91
CA ASP A 59 30.17 -4.16 -1.57
C ASP A 59 30.55 -2.92 -0.74
N ASN A 60 30.73 -1.75 -1.37
CA ASN A 60 31.04 -0.49 -0.66
C ASN A 60 29.85 0.47 -0.51
N VAL A 61 28.67 0.12 -1.05
CA VAL A 61 27.50 1.01 -1.13
C VAL A 61 26.53 0.77 0.05
N LYS A 62 26.56 -0.40 0.70
CA LYS A 62 25.58 -0.82 1.72
C LYS A 62 25.48 0.09 2.95
N LEU A 63 26.56 0.72 3.38
CA LEU A 63 26.59 1.61 4.57
C LEU A 63 26.20 3.06 4.21
N ARG A 64 26.44 3.50 2.98
CA ARG A 64 26.17 4.88 2.54
C ARG A 64 24.72 5.14 2.13
N GLU A 65 23.99 4.14 1.64
CA GLU A 65 22.61 4.31 1.17
C GLU A 65 21.60 4.53 2.30
N SER A 66 21.75 3.83 3.42
CA SER A 66 20.91 4.06 4.61
C SER A 66 21.18 5.42 5.26
N ASP A 67 22.42 5.95 5.12
CA ASP A 67 22.81 7.25 5.68
C ASP A 67 22.24 8.40 4.84
N LEU A 68 22.01 8.18 3.54
CA LEU A 68 21.50 9.17 2.60
C LEU A 68 20.18 9.81 3.02
N ILE A 69 19.32 9.06 3.71
CA ILE A 69 17.97 9.48 4.09
C ILE A 69 17.69 9.34 5.58
N ARG A 70 18.67 8.89 6.36
CA ARG A 70 18.48 8.64 7.80
C ARG A 70 17.99 9.87 8.54
N GLN A 71 18.60 11.04 8.28
CA GLN A 71 18.19 12.28 8.92
C GLN A 71 16.75 12.67 8.56
N ASP A 72 16.36 12.53 7.26
CA ASP A 72 15.00 12.83 6.84
C ASP A 72 13.97 11.95 7.54
N VAL A 73 14.27 10.65 7.70
CA VAL A 73 13.38 9.72 8.42
C VAL A 73 13.29 10.11 9.89
N THR A 74 14.40 10.44 10.53
CA THR A 74 14.43 10.93 11.92
C THR A 74 13.57 12.18 12.08
N ASP A 75 13.70 13.15 11.16
CA ASP A 75 12.94 14.41 11.17
C ASP A 75 11.45 14.16 10.92
N ILE A 76 11.08 13.23 10.03
CA ILE A 76 9.69 12.83 9.78
C ILE A 76 9.05 12.30 11.06
N TYR A 77 9.69 11.33 11.74
CA TYR A 77 9.14 10.76 12.97
C TYR A 77 9.17 11.73 14.15
N ALA A 78 10.17 12.62 14.22
CA ALA A 78 10.17 13.71 15.21
C ALA A 78 8.99 14.66 14.98
N GLY A 79 8.70 15.03 13.74
CA GLY A 79 7.55 15.86 13.38
C GLY A 79 6.22 15.19 13.71
N ILE A 80 6.08 13.88 13.43
CA ILE A 80 4.88 13.10 13.79
C ILE A 80 4.69 13.12 15.33
N ARG A 81 5.72 12.77 16.08
CA ARG A 81 5.64 12.77 17.55
C ARG A 81 5.25 14.15 18.09
N ASN A 82 5.81 15.22 17.53
CA ASN A 82 5.47 16.58 17.91
C ASN A 82 4.01 16.93 17.58
N ALA A 83 3.51 16.56 16.41
CA ALA A 83 2.11 16.76 16.03
C ALA A 83 1.13 16.02 16.95
N LEU A 84 1.53 14.91 17.53
CA LEU A 84 0.73 14.11 18.47
C LEU A 84 0.85 14.56 19.93
N THR A 85 1.54 15.67 20.21
CA THR A 85 1.62 16.29 21.56
C THR A 85 0.55 17.37 21.74
N GLY A 86 0.43 17.90 22.98
CA GLY A 86 -0.40 19.09 23.25
C GLY A 86 -1.88 18.85 23.44
N THR A 87 -2.33 17.60 23.58
CA THR A 87 -3.71 17.20 23.88
C THR A 87 -3.82 16.48 25.22
N LEU A 88 -4.93 15.83 25.47
CA LEU A 88 -5.18 15.07 26.70
C LEU A 88 -3.99 14.14 27.01
N ALA A 89 -3.30 14.37 28.12
CA ALA A 89 -2.10 13.62 28.49
C ALA A 89 -2.23 12.09 28.41
N PRO A 90 -3.37 11.46 28.77
CA PRO A 90 -3.56 10.01 28.61
C PRO A 90 -3.59 9.50 27.17
N LEU A 91 -3.91 10.36 26.19
CA LEU A 91 -4.02 9.95 24.78
C LEU A 91 -2.64 9.87 24.08
N ILE A 92 -1.66 10.64 24.53
CA ILE A 92 -0.34 10.75 23.89
C ILE A 92 0.37 9.39 23.79
N PRO A 93 0.55 8.61 24.87
CA PRO A 93 1.24 7.32 24.78
C PRO A 93 0.47 6.33 23.91
N ILE A 94 -0.86 6.42 23.86
CA ILE A 94 -1.70 5.59 23.01
C ILE A 94 -1.43 5.95 21.54
N ALA A 95 -1.57 7.24 21.18
CA ALA A 95 -1.40 7.71 19.80
C ALA A 95 0.04 7.51 19.26
N GLN A 96 1.04 7.50 20.12
CA GLN A 96 2.45 7.33 19.73
C GLN A 96 2.93 5.87 19.71
N TYR A 97 2.10 4.89 20.10
CA TYR A 97 2.52 3.52 20.36
C TYR A 97 3.18 2.83 19.15
N TYR A 98 2.67 3.05 17.93
CA TYR A 98 3.22 2.48 16.70
C TYR A 98 4.21 3.39 15.96
N PHE A 99 4.47 4.62 16.46
CA PHE A 99 5.47 5.54 15.88
C PHE A 99 6.85 5.41 16.53
N ASN A 100 7.18 4.24 17.04
CA ASN A 100 8.52 3.92 17.48
C ASN A 100 9.38 3.45 16.29
N GLU A 101 10.69 3.59 16.41
CA GLU A 101 11.67 3.35 15.34
C GLU A 101 11.80 1.88 14.87
N ASP A 102 10.98 0.97 15.42
CA ASP A 102 10.99 -0.47 15.09
C ASP A 102 10.40 -0.79 13.70
N GLY A 103 9.76 0.16 13.04
CA GLY A 103 9.24 0.04 11.66
C GLY A 103 10.30 0.37 10.61
N LYS A 104 10.28 -0.35 9.48
CA LYS A 104 11.21 -0.09 8.35
C LYS A 104 10.94 1.24 7.64
N ALA A 105 9.94 2.02 8.04
CA ALA A 105 9.54 3.32 7.47
C ALA A 105 9.53 3.34 5.92
N ILE A 106 9.24 2.20 5.28
CA ILE A 106 9.47 2.00 3.83
C ILE A 106 8.70 3.01 2.98
N ARG A 107 7.45 3.36 3.37
CA ARG A 107 6.63 4.31 2.64
C ARG A 107 7.18 5.74 2.69
N PRO A 108 7.47 6.33 3.87
CA PRO A 108 8.17 7.62 3.96
C PRO A 108 9.51 7.63 3.24
N VAL A 109 10.28 6.53 3.32
CA VAL A 109 11.58 6.40 2.64
C VAL A 109 11.42 6.49 1.13
N ILE A 110 10.50 5.74 0.52
CA ILE A 110 10.26 5.78 -0.92
C ILE A 110 9.82 7.19 -1.35
N THR A 111 8.84 7.77 -0.65
CA THR A 111 8.27 9.08 -0.99
C THR A 111 9.32 10.19 -0.86
N MET A 112 10.13 10.20 0.21
CA MET A 112 11.17 11.19 0.40
C MET A 112 12.32 11.03 -0.60
N CYS A 113 12.72 9.79 -0.92
CA CYS A 113 13.71 9.54 -1.96
C CYS A 113 13.23 10.03 -3.34
N LEU A 114 11.95 9.78 -3.67
CA LEU A 114 11.38 10.26 -4.92
C LEU A 114 11.30 11.79 -4.95
N ALA A 115 10.89 12.44 -3.85
CA ALA A 115 10.91 13.89 -3.72
C ALA A 115 12.30 14.47 -4.03
N LYS A 116 13.34 13.92 -3.41
CA LYS A 116 14.74 14.36 -3.61
C LYS A 116 15.26 14.05 -5.02
N ALA A 117 14.86 12.92 -5.61
CA ALA A 117 15.21 12.59 -6.99
C ALA A 117 14.56 13.56 -7.98
N ILE A 118 13.28 13.92 -7.77
CA ILE A 118 12.57 14.91 -8.58
C ILE A 118 13.16 16.31 -8.36
N ASN A 119 13.46 16.70 -7.13
CA ASN A 119 14.10 17.99 -6.84
C ASN A 119 15.47 18.10 -7.55
N SER A 120 16.24 17.00 -7.58
CA SER A 120 17.50 16.96 -8.35
C SER A 120 17.27 17.05 -9.85
N HIS A 121 16.20 16.46 -10.38
CA HIS A 121 15.83 16.50 -11.79
C HIS A 121 15.42 17.90 -12.26
N LEU A 122 14.68 18.64 -11.41
CA LEU A 122 14.16 19.99 -11.69
C LEU A 122 15.09 21.12 -11.20
N ASP A 123 16.25 20.82 -10.58
CA ASP A 123 17.10 21.79 -9.86
C ASP A 123 16.32 22.58 -8.78
N GLN A 124 15.32 21.94 -8.15
CA GLN A 124 14.50 22.56 -7.10
C GLN A 124 15.26 22.61 -5.77
N LYS A 125 15.46 23.83 -5.23
CA LYS A 125 16.24 24.07 -4.01
C LYS A 125 15.48 24.80 -2.90
N SER A 126 14.19 25.04 -3.07
CA SER A 126 13.37 25.76 -2.10
C SER A 126 13.27 24.99 -0.78
N PRO A 127 13.67 25.58 0.37
CA PRO A 127 13.47 24.97 1.68
C PRO A 127 12.00 24.73 2.02
N THR A 128 11.10 25.60 1.56
CA THR A 128 9.64 25.47 1.75
C THR A 128 9.10 24.24 1.05
N VAL A 129 9.55 23.98 -0.20
CA VAL A 129 9.19 22.77 -0.93
C VAL A 129 9.65 21.52 -0.18
N ALA A 130 10.91 21.49 0.24
CA ALA A 130 11.47 20.35 1.00
C ALA A 130 10.72 20.11 2.31
N GLU A 131 10.32 21.17 3.02
CA GLU A 131 9.53 21.08 4.25
C GLU A 131 8.12 20.52 3.97
N ASN A 132 7.43 21.02 2.94
CA ASN A 132 6.10 20.53 2.58
C ASN A 132 6.14 19.07 2.11
N GLN A 133 7.19 18.66 1.37
CA GLN A 133 7.40 17.26 1.02
C GLN A 133 7.64 16.37 2.26
N ARG A 134 8.33 16.88 3.28
CA ARG A 134 8.47 16.19 4.57
C ARG A 134 7.12 16.03 5.27
N LYS A 135 6.27 17.09 5.25
CA LYS A 135 4.90 17.02 5.77
C LYS A 135 4.07 15.95 5.05
N VAL A 136 4.17 15.83 3.72
CA VAL A 136 3.50 14.74 2.98
C VAL A 136 3.94 13.37 3.50
N CYS A 137 5.23 13.17 3.77
CA CYS A 137 5.73 11.91 4.33
C CYS A 137 5.21 11.65 5.76
N GLN A 138 5.04 12.69 6.57
CA GLN A 138 4.42 12.60 7.91
C GLN A 138 2.95 12.19 7.80
N ILE A 139 2.18 12.84 6.93
CA ILE A 139 0.76 12.56 6.70
C ILE A 139 0.57 11.12 6.21
N LEU A 140 1.35 10.70 5.22
CA LEU A 140 1.36 9.34 4.69
C LEU A 140 1.51 8.29 5.80
N GLU A 141 2.52 8.46 6.67
CA GLU A 141 2.79 7.50 7.75
C GLU A 141 1.71 7.58 8.84
N MET A 142 1.19 8.77 9.15
CA MET A 142 0.11 8.94 10.11
C MET A 142 -1.19 8.27 9.62
N ILE A 143 -1.58 8.46 8.36
CA ILE A 143 -2.76 7.80 7.78
C ILE A 143 -2.58 6.28 7.81
N HIS A 144 -1.40 5.77 7.40
CA HIS A 144 -1.10 4.34 7.45
C HIS A 144 -1.23 3.77 8.88
N VAL A 145 -0.63 4.44 9.85
CA VAL A 145 -0.68 3.97 11.25
C VAL A 145 -2.09 4.06 11.82
N ALA A 146 -2.85 5.10 11.51
CA ALA A 146 -4.26 5.19 11.92
C ALA A 146 -5.09 4.01 11.36
N GLY A 147 -4.86 3.64 10.10
CA GLY A 147 -5.46 2.42 9.52
C GLY A 147 -5.11 1.18 10.33
N LEU A 148 -3.83 0.99 10.73
CA LEU A 148 -3.44 -0.15 11.58
C LEU A 148 -4.17 -0.17 12.94
N TYR A 149 -4.48 1.00 13.52
CA TYR A 149 -5.24 1.09 14.77
C TYR A 149 -6.67 0.59 14.60
N HIS A 150 -7.30 0.93 13.48
CA HIS A 150 -8.66 0.50 13.15
C HIS A 150 -8.69 -0.99 12.74
N ASP A 151 -7.74 -1.42 11.91
CA ASP A 151 -7.61 -2.81 11.46
C ASP A 151 -7.42 -3.77 12.62
N ASP A 152 -6.55 -3.44 13.59
CA ASP A 152 -6.34 -4.28 14.78
C ASP A 152 -7.63 -4.51 15.57
N VAL A 153 -8.56 -3.54 15.56
CA VAL A 153 -9.87 -3.68 16.20
C VAL A 153 -10.81 -4.54 15.34
N ILE A 154 -10.86 -4.28 14.03
CA ILE A 154 -11.74 -4.98 13.08
C ILE A 154 -11.36 -6.46 13.02
N ASP A 155 -10.08 -6.75 12.88
CA ASP A 155 -9.52 -8.10 12.75
C ASP A 155 -9.34 -8.80 14.10
N LYS A 156 -9.62 -8.12 15.22
CA LYS A 156 -9.38 -8.62 16.58
C LYS A 156 -7.94 -9.10 16.77
N ALA A 157 -7.00 -8.39 16.18
CA ALA A 157 -5.59 -8.76 16.21
C ALA A 157 -5.05 -8.77 17.65
N GLU A 158 -4.30 -9.81 18.02
CA GLU A 158 -3.68 -9.91 19.34
C GLU A 158 -2.29 -9.27 19.39
N SER A 159 -1.62 -9.22 18.23
CA SER A 159 -0.26 -8.68 18.11
C SER A 159 -0.02 -7.96 16.81
N ARG A 160 0.87 -6.95 16.83
CA ARG A 160 1.32 -6.18 15.69
C ARG A 160 2.83 -5.90 15.82
N ARG A 161 3.63 -6.26 14.80
CA ARG A 161 5.09 -6.05 14.79
C ARG A 161 5.79 -6.64 16.04
N ASN A 162 5.42 -7.86 16.41
CA ASN A 162 5.93 -8.58 17.61
C ASN A 162 5.65 -7.88 18.97
N LYS A 163 4.66 -7.01 19.02
CA LYS A 163 4.17 -6.35 20.24
C LYS A 163 2.68 -6.64 20.39
N PRO A 164 2.12 -6.62 21.60
CA PRO A 164 0.67 -6.67 21.78
C PRO A 164 0.00 -5.58 20.95
N SER A 165 -1.13 -5.89 20.33
CA SER A 165 -1.90 -4.89 19.60
C SER A 165 -2.50 -3.87 20.55
N ILE A 166 -2.86 -2.70 19.99
CA ILE A 166 -3.35 -1.57 20.78
C ILE A 166 -4.68 -1.89 21.49
N ASN A 167 -5.57 -2.63 20.82
CA ASN A 167 -6.85 -3.06 21.38
C ASN A 167 -6.67 -4.04 22.57
N CYS A 168 -5.59 -4.82 22.60
CA CYS A 168 -5.26 -5.69 23.73
C CYS A 168 -4.76 -4.92 24.95
N ILE A 169 -4.06 -3.77 24.76
CA ILE A 169 -3.49 -3.00 25.87
C ILE A 169 -4.50 -2.01 26.42
N TRP A 170 -5.17 -1.23 25.57
CA TRP A 170 -6.05 -0.11 25.97
C TRP A 170 -7.51 -0.34 25.65
N GLY A 171 -7.85 -1.43 24.97
CA GLY A 171 -9.22 -1.77 24.59
C GLY A 171 -9.70 -1.04 23.34
N VAL A 172 -10.78 -1.56 22.77
CA VAL A 172 -11.39 -1.16 21.49
C VAL A 172 -11.64 0.35 21.39
N LYS A 173 -12.28 0.96 22.42
CA LYS A 173 -12.64 2.39 22.38
C LYS A 173 -11.43 3.30 22.26
N HIS A 174 -10.36 3.03 23.02
CA HIS A 174 -9.16 3.84 22.97
C HIS A 174 -8.42 3.68 21.64
N SER A 175 -8.44 2.49 21.04
CA SER A 175 -7.85 2.24 19.74
C SER A 175 -8.53 3.06 18.64
N ILE A 176 -9.87 3.04 18.59
CA ILE A 176 -10.64 3.81 17.63
C ILE A 176 -10.37 5.32 17.79
N PHE A 177 -10.51 5.86 19.01
CA PHE A 177 -10.30 7.29 19.24
C PHE A 177 -8.86 7.74 18.99
N ALA A 178 -7.87 6.87 19.24
CA ALA A 178 -6.49 7.19 18.93
C ALA A 178 -6.25 7.21 17.39
N GLY A 179 -6.83 6.30 16.64
CA GLY A 179 -6.81 6.34 15.17
C GLY A 179 -7.45 7.60 14.61
N ASP A 180 -8.65 7.97 15.09
CA ASP A 180 -9.34 9.20 14.70
C ASP A 180 -8.53 10.45 15.05
N PHE A 181 -7.90 10.47 16.24
CA PHE A 181 -7.02 11.56 16.65
C PHE A 181 -5.81 11.72 15.74
N ILE A 182 -5.14 10.61 15.37
CA ILE A 182 -4.01 10.61 14.43
C ILE A 182 -4.47 11.18 13.08
N LEU A 183 -5.61 10.73 12.54
CA LEU A 183 -6.18 11.25 11.29
C LEU A 183 -6.46 12.77 11.39
N GLY A 184 -7.08 13.21 12.48
CA GLY A 184 -7.33 14.64 12.70
C GLY A 184 -6.04 15.48 12.70
N ARG A 185 -4.96 14.96 13.29
CA ARG A 185 -3.64 15.60 13.26
C ARG A 185 -3.00 15.60 11.89
N ALA A 186 -3.14 14.50 11.13
CA ALA A 186 -2.69 14.44 9.76
C ALA A 186 -3.40 15.51 8.88
N MET A 187 -4.70 15.69 9.05
CA MET A 187 -5.47 16.73 8.35
C MET A 187 -5.04 18.15 8.77
N SER A 188 -4.65 18.37 10.03
CA SER A 188 -4.09 19.65 10.46
C SER A 188 -2.78 19.96 9.73
N ILE A 189 -1.87 18.97 9.58
CA ILE A 189 -0.63 19.14 8.82
C ILE A 189 -0.93 19.38 7.33
N THR A 190 -1.96 18.72 6.77
CA THR A 190 -2.40 18.95 5.38
C THR A 190 -2.80 20.41 5.17
N ALA A 191 -3.57 20.98 6.09
CA ALA A 191 -3.95 22.39 6.03
C ALA A 191 -2.73 23.34 6.11
N ASP A 192 -1.70 22.97 6.86
CA ASP A 192 -0.46 23.75 6.98
C ASP A 192 0.41 23.72 5.69
N ILE A 193 0.18 22.80 4.77
CA ILE A 193 0.82 22.81 3.44
C ILE A 193 0.25 23.96 2.60
N SER A 194 -1.01 24.29 2.79
CA SER A 194 -1.73 25.38 2.11
C SER A 194 -1.73 25.29 0.58
N ASP A 195 -1.88 24.05 0.08
CA ASP A 195 -2.00 23.74 -1.35
C ASP A 195 -3.27 22.90 -1.56
N GLU A 196 -4.19 23.41 -2.40
CA GLU A 196 -5.51 22.82 -2.62
C GLU A 196 -5.40 21.47 -3.36
N GLU A 197 -4.57 21.39 -4.41
CA GLU A 197 -4.40 20.15 -5.18
C GLU A 197 -3.77 19.06 -4.35
N VAL A 198 -2.74 19.39 -3.55
CA VAL A 198 -2.15 18.46 -2.60
C VAL A 198 -3.19 18.00 -1.58
N SER A 199 -4.02 18.90 -1.07
CA SER A 199 -5.08 18.55 -0.11
C SER A 199 -6.09 17.56 -0.70
N VAL A 200 -6.47 17.73 -1.97
CA VAL A 200 -7.34 16.79 -2.69
C VAL A 200 -6.69 15.41 -2.80
N LEU A 201 -5.41 15.34 -3.20
CA LEU A 201 -4.69 14.07 -3.31
C LEU A 201 -4.59 13.34 -1.97
N LEU A 202 -4.28 14.06 -0.88
CA LEU A 202 -4.15 13.48 0.45
C LEU A 202 -5.50 13.00 1.02
N ASN A 203 -6.59 13.72 0.75
CA ASN A 203 -7.94 13.27 1.15
C ASN A 203 -8.37 12.04 0.34
N THR A 204 -8.04 11.97 -0.96
CA THR A 204 -8.32 10.80 -1.81
C THR A 204 -7.68 9.51 -1.24
N MET A 205 -6.53 9.62 -0.58
CA MET A 205 -5.91 8.45 0.08
C MET A 205 -6.81 7.86 1.17
N ILE A 206 -7.44 8.70 1.98
CA ILE A 206 -8.34 8.26 3.06
C ILE A 206 -9.58 7.59 2.47
N ASP A 207 -10.20 8.22 1.47
CA ASP A 207 -11.35 7.66 0.77
C ASP A 207 -11.03 6.28 0.17
N HIS A 208 -9.88 6.16 -0.48
CA HIS A 208 -9.46 4.90 -1.07
C HIS A 208 -9.22 3.79 -0.04
N ILE A 209 -8.58 4.10 1.10
CA ILE A 209 -8.37 3.12 2.16
C ILE A 209 -9.73 2.61 2.67
N VAL A 210 -10.67 3.50 2.98
CA VAL A 210 -12.00 3.14 3.48
C VAL A 210 -12.77 2.31 2.44
N ILE A 211 -12.75 2.73 1.17
CA ILE A 211 -13.39 1.97 0.08
C ILE A 211 -12.74 0.58 -0.05
N GLY A 212 -11.41 0.52 0.00
CA GLY A 212 -10.66 -0.74 -0.07
C GLY A 212 -10.99 -1.71 1.06
N GLU A 213 -11.19 -1.20 2.29
CA GLU A 213 -11.65 -2.01 3.44
C GLU A 213 -13.07 -2.55 3.22
N ILE A 214 -13.99 -1.72 2.72
CA ILE A 214 -15.35 -2.16 2.42
C ILE A 214 -15.33 -3.19 1.28
N MET A 215 -14.52 -3.00 0.26
CA MET A 215 -14.35 -3.96 -0.84
C MET A 215 -13.86 -5.33 -0.34
N GLN A 216 -13.08 -5.39 0.71
CA GLN A 216 -12.64 -6.66 1.31
C GLN A 216 -13.81 -7.49 1.89
N LEU A 217 -14.94 -6.86 2.20
CA LEU A 217 -16.14 -7.53 2.69
C LEU A 217 -17.00 -8.13 1.57
N VAL A 218 -16.72 -7.81 0.31
CA VAL A 218 -17.49 -8.23 -0.88
C VAL A 218 -16.60 -9.05 -1.79
N ASN A 219 -17.11 -10.14 -2.35
CA ASN A 219 -16.42 -10.94 -3.37
C ASN A 219 -17.13 -10.78 -4.72
N GLY A 220 -16.38 -10.80 -5.82
CA GLY A 220 -16.94 -10.92 -7.16
C GLY A 220 -17.61 -12.30 -7.37
N GLU A 221 -18.60 -12.35 -8.26
CA GLU A 221 -19.34 -13.59 -8.53
C GLU A 221 -18.56 -14.52 -9.47
N THR A 222 -18.00 -13.98 -10.54
CA THR A 222 -17.19 -14.74 -11.51
C THR A 222 -15.70 -14.71 -11.16
N GLU A 223 -14.93 -15.58 -11.79
CA GLU A 223 -13.47 -15.67 -11.60
C GLU A 223 -12.77 -14.39 -12.10
N GLU A 224 -13.18 -13.86 -13.25
CA GLU A 224 -12.66 -12.63 -13.83
C GLU A 224 -12.98 -11.42 -12.94
N GLU A 225 -14.23 -11.30 -12.49
CA GLU A 225 -14.63 -10.24 -11.56
C GLU A 225 -13.86 -10.27 -10.24
N ARG A 226 -13.54 -11.47 -9.73
CA ARG A 226 -12.75 -11.60 -8.50
C ARG A 226 -11.33 -11.10 -8.65
N PHE A 227 -10.70 -11.35 -9.81
CA PHE A 227 -9.34 -10.87 -10.05
C PHE A 227 -9.30 -9.35 -10.22
N ASP A 228 -10.21 -8.79 -11.03
CA ASP A 228 -10.34 -7.34 -11.19
C ASP A 228 -10.66 -6.65 -9.87
N HIS A 229 -11.58 -7.23 -9.09
CA HIS A 229 -11.91 -6.76 -7.76
C HIS A 229 -10.69 -6.80 -6.81
N TYR A 230 -9.89 -7.88 -6.86
CA TYR A 230 -8.67 -7.99 -6.07
C TYR A 230 -7.67 -6.90 -6.43
N ILE A 231 -7.44 -6.63 -7.70
CA ILE A 231 -6.52 -5.58 -8.17
C ILE A 231 -7.00 -4.19 -7.71
N ASP A 232 -8.28 -3.86 -7.91
CA ASP A 232 -8.85 -2.58 -7.51
C ASP A 232 -8.84 -2.40 -5.98
N LYS A 233 -9.24 -3.42 -5.23
CA LYS A 233 -9.15 -3.44 -3.76
C LYS A 233 -7.69 -3.22 -3.31
N THR A 234 -6.74 -3.94 -3.88
CA THR A 234 -5.31 -3.86 -3.52
C THR A 234 -4.74 -2.48 -3.82
N PHE A 235 -5.12 -1.91 -4.96
CA PHE A 235 -4.77 -0.53 -5.27
C PHE A 235 -5.31 0.42 -4.20
N LYS A 236 -6.60 0.39 -3.91
CA LYS A 236 -7.24 1.32 -2.97
C LYS A 236 -6.72 1.15 -1.55
N LYS A 237 -6.71 -0.07 -1.03
CA LYS A 237 -6.31 -0.35 0.35
C LYS A 237 -4.83 -0.10 0.61
N THR A 238 -3.94 -0.42 -0.35
CA THR A 238 -2.49 -0.46 -0.12
C THR A 238 -1.71 0.50 -0.99
N ALA A 239 -1.89 0.46 -2.33
CA ALA A 239 -1.01 1.15 -3.26
C ALA A 239 -1.35 2.63 -3.42
N SER A 240 -2.63 3.02 -3.30
CA SER A 240 -3.08 4.40 -3.50
C SER A 240 -2.43 5.38 -2.52
N LEU A 241 -2.18 4.94 -1.30
CA LEU A 241 -1.51 5.73 -0.27
C LEU A 241 -0.11 6.18 -0.73
N LEU A 242 0.67 5.26 -1.32
CA LEU A 242 1.99 5.58 -1.85
C LEU A 242 1.90 6.35 -3.18
N ALA A 243 0.96 5.99 -4.05
CA ALA A 243 0.75 6.62 -5.36
C ALA A 243 0.47 8.12 -5.23
N HIS A 244 -0.52 8.49 -4.43
CA HIS A 244 -0.90 9.90 -4.23
C HIS A 244 0.15 10.68 -3.44
N SER A 245 0.85 10.06 -2.49
CA SER A 245 1.98 10.71 -1.81
C SER A 245 3.12 11.02 -2.78
N CYS A 246 3.46 10.11 -3.68
CA CYS A 246 4.45 10.32 -4.73
C CYS A 246 4.02 11.42 -5.71
N GLN A 247 2.75 11.46 -6.08
CA GLN A 247 2.18 12.53 -6.91
C GLN A 247 2.25 13.89 -6.21
N SER A 248 1.89 13.94 -4.92
CA SER A 248 1.91 15.18 -4.12
C SER A 248 3.31 15.77 -4.01
N VAL A 249 4.35 14.95 -3.82
CA VAL A 249 5.73 15.49 -3.76
C VAL A 249 6.21 15.98 -5.13
N ALA A 250 5.76 15.38 -6.24
CA ALA A 250 6.05 15.86 -7.58
C ALA A 250 5.35 17.20 -7.87
N LEU A 251 4.09 17.34 -7.48
CA LEU A 251 3.33 18.58 -7.58
C LEU A 251 4.03 19.70 -6.80
N LEU A 252 4.38 19.49 -5.55
CA LEU A 252 5.10 20.44 -4.69
C LEU A 252 6.47 20.83 -5.24
N SER A 253 7.14 19.97 -6.04
CA SER A 253 8.39 20.29 -6.72
C SER A 253 8.20 21.28 -7.88
N GLY A 254 6.97 21.58 -8.29
CA GLY A 254 6.65 22.32 -9.51
C GLY A 254 6.67 21.43 -10.77
N GLY A 255 6.50 20.11 -10.62
CA GLY A 255 6.44 19.17 -11.73
C GLY A 255 5.19 19.37 -12.58
N ASP A 256 5.33 19.27 -13.90
CA ASP A 256 4.21 19.27 -14.82
C ASP A 256 3.33 18.02 -14.69
N SER A 257 2.19 17.98 -15.38
CA SER A 257 1.25 16.85 -15.33
C SER A 257 1.87 15.51 -15.74
N THR A 258 2.89 15.54 -16.62
CA THR A 258 3.63 14.36 -17.05
C THR A 258 4.47 13.79 -15.90
N LEU A 259 5.20 14.66 -15.21
CA LEU A 259 6.03 14.28 -14.07
C LEU A 259 5.18 13.83 -12.87
N GLN A 260 4.06 14.50 -12.62
CA GLN A 260 3.09 14.09 -11.59
C GLN A 260 2.50 12.70 -11.89
N THR A 261 2.08 12.45 -13.14
CA THR A 261 1.57 11.13 -13.58
C THR A 261 2.66 10.04 -13.45
N MET A 262 3.89 10.37 -13.80
CA MET A 262 5.04 9.46 -13.65
C MET A 262 5.27 9.12 -12.17
N ALA A 263 5.28 10.10 -11.28
CA ALA A 263 5.44 9.90 -9.85
C ALA A 263 4.30 9.05 -9.25
N PHE A 264 3.05 9.31 -9.66
CA PHE A 264 1.90 8.49 -9.30
C PHE A 264 2.10 7.03 -9.71
N LYS A 265 2.51 6.76 -10.96
CA LYS A 265 2.76 5.41 -11.45
C LYS A 265 3.85 4.69 -10.65
N ILE A 266 4.96 5.38 -10.35
CA ILE A 266 6.03 4.81 -9.50
C ILE A 266 5.47 4.37 -8.15
N GLY A 267 4.71 5.25 -7.48
CA GLY A 267 4.12 4.94 -6.17
C GLY A 267 3.09 3.80 -6.24
N ARG A 268 2.22 3.80 -7.28
CA ARG A 268 1.25 2.73 -7.55
C ARG A 268 1.96 1.38 -7.72
N ASP A 269 2.93 1.34 -8.60
CA ASP A 269 3.56 0.09 -9.01
C ASP A 269 4.39 -0.52 -7.87
N LEU A 270 5.11 0.32 -7.11
CA LEU A 270 5.80 -0.14 -5.90
C LEU A 270 4.83 -0.60 -4.81
N GLY A 271 3.68 0.07 -4.66
CA GLY A 271 2.65 -0.32 -3.70
C GLY A 271 1.98 -1.65 -4.06
N MET A 272 1.64 -1.84 -5.34
CA MET A 272 1.09 -3.11 -5.86
C MET A 272 2.09 -4.26 -5.71
N ALA A 273 3.33 -4.05 -6.14
CA ALA A 273 4.39 -5.06 -5.97
C ALA A 273 4.60 -5.43 -4.50
N PHE A 274 4.55 -4.45 -3.60
CA PHE A 274 4.69 -4.69 -2.16
C PHE A 274 3.60 -5.64 -1.63
N GLN A 275 2.33 -5.41 -1.99
CA GLN A 275 1.24 -6.28 -1.56
C GLN A 275 1.34 -7.68 -2.17
N LEU A 276 1.63 -7.80 -3.47
CA LEU A 276 1.81 -9.10 -4.12
C LEU A 276 2.94 -9.92 -3.49
N VAL A 277 4.03 -9.26 -3.07
CA VAL A 277 5.12 -9.90 -2.32
C VAL A 277 4.64 -10.37 -0.95
N ASP A 278 3.88 -9.55 -0.24
CA ASP A 278 3.32 -9.94 1.07
C ASP A 278 2.33 -11.11 0.93
N ASP A 279 1.51 -11.14 -0.12
CA ASP A 279 0.62 -12.27 -0.44
C ASP A 279 1.38 -13.59 -0.69
N ILE A 280 2.55 -13.54 -1.35
CA ILE A 280 3.42 -14.71 -1.54
C ILE A 280 4.01 -15.17 -0.20
N LEU A 281 4.43 -14.21 0.63
CA LEU A 281 5.05 -14.51 1.93
C LEU A 281 4.08 -15.17 2.91
N ASP A 282 2.77 -14.94 2.78
CA ASP A 282 1.74 -15.65 3.56
C ASP A 282 1.77 -17.18 3.33
N PHE A 283 2.29 -17.63 2.19
CA PHE A 283 2.49 -19.06 1.88
C PHE A 283 3.89 -19.58 2.17
N SER A 284 4.85 -18.73 2.54
CA SER A 284 6.26 -19.08 2.73
C SER A 284 6.58 -19.61 4.13
N ALA A 285 5.65 -19.56 5.07
CA ALA A 285 5.83 -20.13 6.40
C ALA A 285 6.02 -21.65 6.27
N THR A 286 7.21 -22.10 6.64
CA THR A 286 7.72 -23.47 6.47
C THR A 286 6.71 -24.54 6.82
N SER A 287 6.66 -25.61 6.02
CA SER A 287 5.87 -26.84 6.19
C SER A 287 6.00 -27.50 7.57
N ALA A 288 6.97 -27.11 8.41
CA ALA A 288 7.15 -27.58 9.79
C ALA A 288 6.19 -26.91 10.80
N GLN A 289 5.53 -25.83 10.41
CA GLN A 289 4.50 -25.13 11.22
C GLN A 289 3.08 -25.27 10.64
N LEU A 290 2.80 -26.33 9.92
CA LEU A 290 1.52 -26.71 9.30
C LEU A 290 0.35 -26.83 10.31
N GLY A 291 0.16 -25.86 11.15
CA GLY A 291 -0.92 -25.86 12.12
C GLY A 291 -1.48 -24.49 12.49
N LYS A 292 -0.72 -23.39 12.42
CA LYS A 292 -1.24 -22.11 12.99
C LYS A 292 -0.70 -20.81 12.40
N ALA A 293 0.26 -20.79 11.47
CA ALA A 293 0.91 -19.55 11.04
C ALA A 293 0.98 -19.32 9.53
N ALA A 294 0.59 -20.27 8.69
CA ALA A 294 0.53 -20.13 7.24
C ALA A 294 -0.92 -19.92 6.79
N ALA A 295 -1.11 -19.16 5.71
CA ALA A 295 -2.42 -18.89 5.10
C ALA A 295 -3.38 -18.12 6.03
N VAL A 296 -2.86 -17.10 6.71
CA VAL A 296 -3.66 -16.24 7.61
C VAL A 296 -4.81 -15.59 6.84
N ASP A 297 -4.55 -15.09 5.63
CA ASP A 297 -5.57 -14.48 4.78
C ASP A 297 -6.74 -15.43 4.51
N MET A 298 -6.46 -16.69 4.12
CA MET A 298 -7.53 -17.68 3.89
C MET A 298 -8.30 -18.00 5.17
N SER A 299 -7.63 -18.03 6.33
CA SER A 299 -8.32 -18.25 7.62
C SER A 299 -9.27 -17.09 7.99
N GLN A 300 -9.02 -15.90 7.45
CA GLN A 300 -9.90 -14.73 7.53
C GLN A 300 -10.95 -14.69 6.40
N GLY A 301 -10.97 -15.69 5.53
CA GLY A 301 -11.92 -15.77 4.42
C GLY A 301 -11.52 -14.96 3.19
N LEU A 302 -10.24 -14.60 3.06
CA LEU A 302 -9.72 -13.78 1.97
C LEU A 302 -9.05 -14.63 0.89
N ALA A 303 -9.33 -14.32 -0.37
CA ALA A 303 -8.65 -14.88 -1.53
C ALA A 303 -7.71 -13.81 -2.11
N ASN A 304 -6.40 -14.02 -1.94
CA ASN A 304 -5.33 -13.18 -2.48
C ASN A 304 -4.85 -13.67 -3.86
N ALA A 305 -3.88 -12.99 -4.49
CA ALA A 305 -3.45 -13.31 -5.84
C ALA A 305 -3.02 -14.77 -6.05
N PRO A 306 -2.20 -15.42 -5.19
CA PRO A 306 -1.88 -16.84 -5.31
C PRO A 306 -3.10 -17.75 -5.37
N VAL A 307 -4.11 -17.47 -4.55
CA VAL A 307 -5.37 -18.24 -4.51
C VAL A 307 -6.15 -18.09 -5.79
N LEU A 308 -6.32 -16.84 -6.28
CA LEU A 308 -7.06 -16.54 -7.49
C LEU A 308 -6.42 -17.15 -8.74
N PHE A 309 -5.09 -17.08 -8.85
CA PHE A 309 -4.37 -17.76 -9.94
C PHE A 309 -4.48 -19.28 -9.83
N ALA A 310 -4.38 -19.86 -8.63
CA ALA A 310 -4.53 -21.29 -8.42
C ALA A 310 -5.93 -21.80 -8.77
N ALA A 311 -6.98 -20.97 -8.58
CA ALA A 311 -8.35 -21.33 -8.91
C ALA A 311 -8.55 -21.57 -10.42
N GLN A 312 -7.75 -20.93 -11.28
CA GLN A 312 -7.74 -21.17 -12.72
C GLN A 312 -7.20 -22.57 -13.09
N THR A 313 -6.27 -23.09 -12.30
CA THR A 313 -5.73 -24.46 -12.48
C THR A 313 -6.59 -25.50 -11.76
N PHE A 314 -7.16 -25.15 -10.61
CA PHE A 314 -7.99 -26.01 -9.76
C PHE A 314 -9.36 -25.40 -9.49
N PRO A 315 -10.36 -25.59 -10.40
CA PRO A 315 -11.66 -24.95 -10.31
C PRO A 315 -12.43 -25.23 -9.00
N GLN A 316 -12.10 -26.31 -8.28
CA GLN A 316 -12.69 -26.62 -6.98
C GLN A 316 -12.40 -25.56 -5.89
N LEU A 317 -11.35 -24.74 -6.07
CA LEU A 317 -11.08 -23.59 -5.20
C LEU A 317 -12.18 -22.54 -5.27
N ASN A 318 -12.88 -22.39 -6.40
CA ASN A 318 -13.93 -21.41 -6.55
C ASN A 318 -15.08 -21.61 -5.54
N ALA A 319 -15.44 -22.86 -5.25
CA ALA A 319 -16.45 -23.15 -4.22
C ALA A 319 -15.95 -22.77 -2.81
N MET A 320 -14.67 -22.99 -2.50
CA MET A 320 -14.06 -22.62 -1.22
C MET A 320 -13.96 -21.10 -1.06
N ILE A 321 -13.61 -20.39 -2.13
CA ILE A 321 -13.58 -18.91 -2.17
C ILE A 321 -14.98 -18.36 -1.93
N ALA A 322 -16.01 -18.89 -2.61
CA ALA A 322 -17.38 -18.40 -2.49
C ALA A 322 -17.92 -18.53 -1.05
N ARG A 323 -17.58 -19.59 -0.32
CA ARG A 323 -17.94 -19.78 1.09
C ARG A 323 -16.90 -19.26 2.08
N ARG A 324 -15.88 -18.51 1.58
CA ARG A 324 -14.86 -17.86 2.40
C ARG A 324 -14.07 -18.85 3.27
N PHE A 325 -13.79 -20.03 2.77
CA PHE A 325 -13.03 -21.09 3.47
C PHE A 325 -13.60 -21.47 4.85
N GLN A 326 -14.93 -21.38 5.03
CA GLN A 326 -15.58 -21.59 6.33
C GLN A 326 -15.80 -23.05 6.70
N GLU A 327 -15.75 -23.96 5.72
CA GLU A 327 -15.93 -25.39 6.03
C GLU A 327 -14.63 -26.01 6.60
N PRO A 328 -14.74 -26.93 7.55
CA PRO A 328 -13.60 -27.63 8.10
C PRO A 328 -12.75 -28.30 7.00
N GLY A 329 -11.45 -28.03 6.97
CA GLY A 329 -10.53 -28.58 5.98
C GLY A 329 -10.38 -27.78 4.68
N ASP A 330 -11.15 -26.70 4.50
CA ASP A 330 -11.03 -25.83 3.32
C ASP A 330 -9.65 -25.19 3.21
N VAL A 331 -9.18 -24.59 4.29
CA VAL A 331 -7.90 -23.88 4.32
C VAL A 331 -6.74 -24.85 4.01
N GLU A 332 -6.70 -26.02 4.64
CA GLU A 332 -5.67 -27.03 4.40
C GLU A 332 -5.72 -27.59 2.98
N THR A 333 -6.93 -27.78 2.45
CA THR A 333 -7.12 -28.29 1.08
C THR A 333 -6.70 -27.24 0.07
N ALA A 334 -7.15 -25.99 0.24
CA ALA A 334 -6.77 -24.87 -0.61
C ALA A 334 -5.24 -24.66 -0.60
N PHE A 335 -4.62 -24.63 0.58
CA PHE A 335 -3.19 -24.47 0.73
C PHE A 335 -2.40 -25.53 -0.07
N ARG A 336 -2.78 -26.80 0.03
CA ARG A 336 -2.15 -27.89 -0.74
C ARG A 336 -2.31 -27.71 -2.26
N LEU A 337 -3.48 -27.25 -2.72
CA LEU A 337 -3.74 -27.02 -4.13
C LEU A 337 -2.93 -25.84 -4.67
N ILE A 338 -2.83 -24.75 -3.90
CA ILE A 338 -2.05 -23.57 -4.26
C ILE A 338 -0.57 -23.94 -4.41
N LEU A 339 0.01 -24.69 -3.48
CA LEU A 339 1.40 -25.15 -3.58
C LEU A 339 1.66 -26.08 -4.77
N ARG A 340 0.63 -26.74 -5.32
CA ARG A 340 0.72 -27.61 -6.51
C ARG A 340 0.40 -26.88 -7.81
N SER A 341 -0.09 -25.65 -7.74
CA SER A 341 -0.40 -24.80 -8.89
C SER A 341 0.81 -23.94 -9.29
N ASP A 342 0.63 -23.17 -10.34
CA ASP A 342 1.52 -22.10 -10.77
C ASP A 342 1.16 -20.74 -10.09
N GLY A 343 0.20 -20.71 -9.17
CA GLY A 343 -0.35 -19.49 -8.59
C GLY A 343 0.70 -18.61 -7.93
N LEU A 344 1.61 -19.19 -7.16
CA LEU A 344 2.73 -18.46 -6.54
C LEU A 344 3.68 -17.88 -7.59
N GLN A 345 4.02 -18.65 -8.63
CA GLN A 345 4.91 -18.18 -9.69
C GLN A 345 4.26 -17.03 -10.49
N ARG A 346 3.00 -17.16 -10.86
CA ARG A 346 2.26 -16.10 -11.57
C ARG A 346 2.12 -14.82 -10.73
N THR A 347 1.92 -14.95 -9.43
CA THR A 347 1.92 -13.78 -8.51
C THR A 347 3.29 -13.12 -8.50
N LYS A 348 4.37 -13.90 -8.49
CA LYS A 348 5.75 -13.40 -8.57
C LYS A 348 6.03 -12.69 -9.89
N ASP A 349 5.54 -13.24 -10.99
CA ASP A 349 5.70 -12.64 -12.32
C ASP A 349 4.95 -11.31 -12.40
N LEU A 350 3.74 -11.22 -11.84
CA LEU A 350 2.97 -9.98 -11.74
C LEU A 350 3.67 -8.94 -10.86
N ALA A 351 4.21 -9.33 -9.71
CA ALA A 351 4.97 -8.42 -8.85
C ALA A 351 6.24 -7.90 -9.56
N THR A 352 6.89 -8.77 -10.35
CA THR A 352 8.06 -8.39 -11.17
C THR A 352 7.67 -7.38 -12.25
N GLN A 353 6.54 -7.60 -12.94
CA GLN A 353 6.04 -6.64 -13.92
C GLN A 353 5.82 -5.25 -13.34
N TYR A 354 5.15 -5.13 -12.18
CA TYR A 354 4.99 -3.84 -11.52
C TYR A 354 6.33 -3.21 -11.13
N CYS A 355 7.30 -3.98 -10.65
CA CYS A 355 8.64 -3.46 -10.39
C CYS A 355 9.36 -2.96 -11.65
N ASP A 356 9.25 -3.66 -12.78
CA ASP A 356 9.85 -3.27 -14.06
C ASP A 356 9.19 -1.99 -14.61
N GLU A 357 7.87 -1.83 -14.44
CA GLU A 357 7.16 -0.59 -14.78
C GLU A 357 7.64 0.59 -13.93
N ALA A 358 7.80 0.40 -12.60
CA ALA A 358 8.35 1.41 -11.71
C ALA A 358 9.79 1.81 -12.11
N VAL A 359 10.66 0.84 -12.41
CA VAL A 359 12.04 1.07 -12.87
C VAL A 359 12.05 1.85 -14.18
N THR A 360 11.16 1.52 -15.12
CA THR A 360 11.03 2.22 -16.41
C THR A 360 10.68 3.71 -16.21
N GLN A 361 9.78 4.02 -15.27
CA GLN A 361 9.45 5.41 -14.95
C GLN A 361 10.60 6.10 -14.22
N LEU A 362 11.23 5.44 -13.24
CA LEU A 362 12.37 5.99 -12.49
C LEU A 362 13.56 6.32 -13.41
N ALA A 363 13.80 5.54 -14.45
CA ALA A 363 14.88 5.75 -15.42
C ALA A 363 14.73 7.05 -16.23
N ARG A 364 13.56 7.67 -16.24
CA ARG A 364 13.31 8.97 -16.92
C ARG A 364 13.78 10.17 -16.11
N LEU A 365 14.04 10.00 -14.80
CA LEU A 365 14.62 11.03 -13.95
C LEU A 365 16.13 11.17 -14.23
N SER A 366 16.65 12.37 -14.00
CA SER A 366 18.10 12.60 -14.04
C SER A 366 18.82 11.71 -13.01
N PRO A 367 20.01 11.18 -13.37
CA PRO A 367 20.79 10.37 -12.43
C PRO A 367 21.07 11.12 -11.13
N SER A 368 20.76 10.49 -10.00
CA SER A 368 21.02 11.02 -8.67
C SER A 368 21.21 9.87 -7.66
N PRO A 369 21.86 10.11 -6.51
CA PRO A 369 21.97 9.08 -5.46
C PRO A 369 20.60 8.58 -4.98
N TYR A 370 19.57 9.43 -5.00
CA TYR A 370 18.22 9.10 -4.58
C TYR A 370 17.52 8.21 -5.59
N GLN A 371 17.67 8.47 -6.89
CA GLN A 371 17.20 7.58 -7.96
C GLN A 371 17.85 6.20 -7.84
N GLN A 372 19.16 6.12 -7.65
CA GLN A 372 19.88 4.85 -7.48
C GLN A 372 19.38 4.08 -6.26
N PHE A 373 19.09 4.77 -5.17
CA PHE A 373 18.55 4.14 -3.98
C PHE A 373 17.14 3.59 -4.22
N LEU A 374 16.29 4.27 -5.00
CA LEU A 374 14.97 3.76 -5.39
C LEU A 374 15.09 2.48 -6.24
N PHE A 375 16.02 2.38 -7.19
CA PHE A 375 16.31 1.14 -7.90
C PHE A 375 16.72 0.02 -6.93
N THR A 376 17.58 0.33 -5.95
CA THR A 376 17.98 -0.64 -4.93
C THR A 376 16.80 -1.12 -4.09
N ILE A 377 15.88 -0.23 -3.69
CA ILE A 377 14.67 -0.60 -2.92
C ILE A 377 13.78 -1.51 -3.77
N THR A 378 13.53 -1.16 -5.04
CA THR A 378 12.72 -1.96 -5.95
C THR A 378 13.28 -3.37 -6.13
N HIS A 379 14.59 -3.49 -6.32
CA HIS A 379 15.26 -4.79 -6.40
C HIS A 379 15.20 -5.58 -5.09
N LYS A 380 15.38 -4.92 -3.94
CA LYS A 380 15.26 -5.57 -2.62
C LYS A 380 13.84 -6.08 -2.36
N LEU A 381 12.82 -5.41 -2.87
CA LEU A 381 11.43 -5.85 -2.74
C LEU A 381 11.24 -7.23 -3.38
N LEU A 382 11.71 -7.42 -4.61
CA LEU A 382 11.65 -8.72 -5.31
C LEU A 382 12.50 -9.80 -4.63
N ASN A 383 13.62 -9.43 -4.00
CA ASN A 383 14.49 -10.39 -3.30
C ASN A 383 13.89 -10.95 -2.00
N ARG A 384 12.83 -10.33 -1.45
CA ARG A 384 12.10 -10.89 -0.29
C ARG A 384 11.37 -12.20 -0.62
N MET A 385 11.17 -12.50 -1.91
CA MET A 385 10.51 -13.72 -2.40
C MET A 385 11.49 -14.89 -2.65
N LYS A 386 12.78 -14.70 -2.35
CA LYS A 386 13.83 -15.75 -2.41
C LYS A 386 14.03 -16.34 -1.03
#